data_1770f78b9d8ddf3a618e0f532dade4c1
#
_entry.id   1770f78b9d8ddf3a618e0f532dade4c1
#
_cell.length_a   1.000
_cell.length_b   1.000
_cell.length_c   1.000
_cell.angle_alpha   90.00
_cell.angle_beta   90.00
_cell.angle_gamma   90.00
#
_symmetry.space_group_name_H-M   'P 1'
#
loop_
_entity.id
_entity.type
_entity.pdbx_description
1 polymer ?
#
loop_
_entity_poly.entity_id
_entity_poly.type
_entity_poly.pdbx_seq_one_letter_code
_entity_poly.pdbx_strand_id
1 'polypeptide(L)'
;MTIIYPSPIFGPVHSRRLGVSLGINLLPDDGKVCSFDCIYCECGFNAEHRTKKLLPTREEVRTALEEKLKDMQANGPAPDVLTFAGNGEPTAHPHFPEIIDDTLALRDKYFPKAKVSVLSNSTFIDRPAVFDALNKIDNNILKLDTVDEEYIHRLDRPNGKYSVKKIIEKMKEFKGNCIIQTM
;
A
#
# COMPACT_ATOMS: atom_id res chain seq x y z
N MET A 1 -15.10 -11.39 10.47
CA MET A 1 -13.76 -11.80 10.97
C MET A 1 -12.78 -10.74 10.48
N THR A 2 -12.06 -10.09 11.36
CA THR A 2 -11.06 -9.07 11.00
C THR A 2 -9.74 -9.75 10.69
N ILE A 3 -9.06 -9.31 9.62
CA ILE A 3 -7.76 -9.82 9.19
C ILE A 3 -6.70 -8.76 9.49
N ILE A 4 -5.68 -9.15 10.27
CA ILE A 4 -4.47 -8.34 10.47
C ILE A 4 -3.29 -9.11 9.87
N TYR A 5 -2.64 -8.50 8.91
CA TYR A 5 -1.54 -9.10 8.17
C TYR A 5 -0.22 -8.98 8.93
N PRO A 6 0.70 -9.95 8.77
CA PRO A 6 2.08 -9.82 9.28
C PRO A 6 2.77 -8.56 8.72
N SER A 7 3.73 -8.04 9.47
CA SER A 7 4.56 -6.89 9.08
C SER A 7 6.03 -7.23 9.34
N PRO A 8 6.99 -6.77 8.53
CA PRO A 8 6.78 -5.92 7.35
C PRO A 8 6.48 -6.69 6.05
N ILE A 9 6.60 -8.02 6.02
CA ILE A 9 6.42 -8.85 4.82
C ILE A 9 5.41 -9.96 5.10
N PHE A 10 4.53 -10.22 4.14
CA PHE A 10 3.57 -11.33 4.22
C PHE A 10 3.36 -12.01 2.86
N GLY A 11 2.89 -13.24 2.89
CA GLY A 11 2.68 -14.05 1.69
C GLY A 11 3.90 -14.90 1.31
N PRO A 12 4.08 -15.23 0.01
CA PRO A 12 3.31 -14.77 -1.13
C PRO A 12 1.85 -15.24 -1.13
N VAL A 13 0.97 -14.45 -1.75
CA VAL A 13 -0.44 -14.80 -1.98
C VAL A 13 -0.73 -14.88 -3.47
N HIS A 14 -1.66 -15.75 -3.88
CA HIS A 14 -2.09 -15.81 -5.28
C HIS A 14 -3.22 -14.81 -5.53
N SER A 15 -2.90 -13.73 -6.22
CA SER A 15 -3.86 -12.73 -6.65
C SER A 15 -4.42 -13.06 -8.02
N ARG A 16 -5.75 -13.02 -8.17
CA ARG A 16 -6.41 -13.24 -9.48
C ARG A 16 -6.01 -12.22 -10.54
N ARG A 17 -5.66 -10.98 -10.12
CA ARG A 17 -5.28 -9.89 -11.03
C ARG A 17 -3.78 -9.71 -11.19
N LEU A 18 -3.01 -10.03 -10.17
CA LEU A 18 -1.59 -9.68 -10.07
C LEU A 18 -0.65 -10.90 -10.07
N GLY A 19 -1.20 -12.13 -10.10
CA GLY A 19 -0.38 -13.35 -10.03
C GLY A 19 0.17 -13.63 -8.63
N VAL A 20 1.39 -14.12 -8.53
CA VAL A 20 2.10 -14.38 -7.27
C VAL A 20 2.53 -13.04 -6.68
N SER A 21 1.85 -12.61 -5.63
CA SER A 21 2.04 -11.30 -4.98
C SER A 21 2.74 -11.46 -3.64
N LEU A 22 3.91 -10.86 -3.48
CA LEU A 22 4.56 -10.69 -2.20
C LEU A 22 4.08 -9.39 -1.56
N GLY A 23 3.46 -9.48 -0.39
CA GLY A 23 2.91 -8.33 0.33
C GLY A 23 3.96 -7.60 1.17
N ILE A 24 3.94 -6.26 1.10
CA ILE A 24 4.76 -5.36 1.93
C ILE A 24 3.80 -4.54 2.78
N ASN A 25 3.80 -4.80 4.08
CA ASN A 25 2.96 -4.11 5.06
C ASN A 25 3.80 -3.14 5.88
N LEU A 26 3.65 -1.84 5.63
CA LEU A 26 4.39 -0.77 6.32
C LEU A 26 3.78 -0.37 7.66
N LEU A 27 2.76 -1.11 8.11
CA LEU A 27 1.98 -0.80 9.30
C LEU A 27 2.13 -1.94 10.31
N PRO A 28 1.85 -1.70 11.60
CA PRO A 28 2.03 -2.71 12.63
C PRO A 28 1.18 -3.98 12.40
N ASP A 29 1.66 -5.10 12.94
CA ASP A 29 1.01 -6.42 12.85
C ASP A 29 0.04 -6.71 14.00
N ASP A 30 -0.25 -5.72 14.85
CA ASP A 30 -1.17 -5.82 15.98
C ASP A 30 -2.38 -4.89 15.88
N GLY A 31 -2.53 -4.18 14.75
CA GLY A 31 -3.65 -3.26 14.59
C GLY A 31 -3.67 -2.55 13.23
N LYS A 32 -4.62 -1.63 13.10
CA LYS A 32 -4.83 -0.84 11.88
C LYS A 32 -4.32 0.59 12.06
N VAL A 33 -3.63 1.10 11.05
CA VAL A 33 -3.24 2.52 10.92
C VAL A 33 -3.65 3.00 9.54
N CYS A 34 -4.79 3.66 9.45
CA CYS A 34 -5.34 4.12 8.18
C CYS A 34 -5.97 5.51 8.34
N SER A 35 -5.90 6.32 7.30
CA SER A 35 -6.63 7.58 7.20
C SER A 35 -8.13 7.38 6.88
N PHE A 36 -8.55 6.14 6.57
CA PHE A 36 -9.93 5.77 6.28
C PHE A 36 -10.43 4.67 7.22
N ASP A 37 -11.75 4.64 7.43
CA ASP A 37 -12.47 3.58 8.13
C ASP A 37 -13.58 2.99 7.26
N CYS A 38 -13.21 2.53 6.06
CA CYS A 38 -14.14 1.95 5.09
C CYS A 38 -14.98 0.83 5.70
N ILE A 39 -16.29 0.85 5.46
CA ILE A 39 -17.23 -0.13 6.05
C ILE A 39 -17.00 -1.57 5.60
N TYR A 40 -16.29 -1.76 4.49
CA TYR A 40 -15.94 -3.06 3.90
C TYR A 40 -14.49 -3.49 4.17
N CYS A 41 -13.74 -2.73 5.00
CA CYS A 41 -12.33 -3.01 5.25
C CYS A 41 -12.14 -4.33 6.00
N GLU A 42 -11.35 -5.25 5.42
CA GLU A 42 -11.01 -6.52 6.06
C GLU A 42 -10.25 -6.35 7.38
N CYS A 43 -9.51 -5.24 7.52
CA CYS A 43 -8.79 -4.91 8.75
C CYS A 43 -9.68 -4.28 9.84
N GLY A 44 -10.99 -4.12 9.60
CA GLY A 44 -11.92 -3.49 10.55
C GLY A 44 -11.73 -1.97 10.68
N PHE A 45 -12.13 -1.41 11.80
CA PHE A 45 -12.04 0.02 12.07
C PHE A 45 -10.83 0.36 12.94
N ASN A 46 -10.24 1.55 12.74
CA ASN A 46 -9.10 2.03 13.54
C ASN A 46 -9.39 2.03 15.05
N ALA A 47 -10.60 2.36 15.45
CA ALA A 47 -10.98 2.42 16.87
C ALA A 47 -11.01 1.05 17.55
N GLU A 48 -11.33 -0.01 16.81
CA GLU A 48 -11.46 -1.39 17.29
C GLU A 48 -10.11 -2.12 17.35
N HIS A 49 -9.18 -1.70 16.47
CA HIS A 49 -7.88 -2.35 16.27
C HIS A 49 -6.73 -1.36 16.39
N ARG A 50 -6.69 -0.62 17.50
CA ARG A 50 -5.59 0.32 17.80
C ARG A 50 -4.31 -0.44 18.07
N THR A 51 -3.29 -0.16 17.27
CA THR A 51 -1.95 -0.70 17.49
C THR A 51 -1.31 -0.16 18.77
N LYS A 52 -0.50 -1.01 19.41
CA LYS A 52 0.42 -0.66 20.49
C LYS A 52 1.88 -0.67 20.01
N LYS A 53 2.14 -1.26 18.86
CA LYS A 53 3.45 -1.34 18.25
C LYS A 53 3.78 -0.09 17.44
N LEU A 54 5.06 0.15 17.24
CA LEU A 54 5.56 1.17 16.32
C LEU A 54 5.48 0.68 14.88
N LEU A 55 5.54 1.63 13.94
CA LEU A 55 5.70 1.32 12.53
C LEU A 55 7.07 0.62 12.32
N PRO A 56 7.18 -0.34 11.41
CA PRO A 56 8.47 -0.91 11.06
C PRO A 56 9.39 0.19 10.50
N THR A 57 10.64 0.18 10.90
CA THR A 57 11.64 1.11 10.37
C THR A 57 11.96 0.79 8.90
N ARG A 58 12.50 1.77 8.16
CA ARG A 58 13.00 1.54 6.80
C ARG A 58 13.96 0.35 6.73
N GLU A 59 14.89 0.24 7.69
CA GLU A 59 15.88 -0.84 7.72
C GLU A 59 15.27 -2.21 7.99
N GLU A 60 14.28 -2.30 8.89
CA GLU A 60 13.53 -3.55 9.12
C GLU A 60 12.79 -4.00 7.87
N VAL A 61 12.11 -3.07 7.16
CA VAL A 61 11.42 -3.39 5.90
C VAL A 61 12.41 -3.88 4.85
N ARG A 62 13.52 -3.16 4.66
CA ARG A 62 14.54 -3.50 3.68
C ARG A 62 15.16 -4.87 3.95
N THR A 63 15.56 -5.12 5.19
CA THR A 63 16.18 -6.40 5.61
C THR A 63 15.23 -7.57 5.40
N ALA A 64 14.00 -7.47 5.91
CA ALA A 64 12.99 -8.51 5.78
C ALA A 64 12.61 -8.77 4.30
N LEU A 65 12.52 -7.71 3.48
CA LEU A 65 12.26 -7.86 2.06
C LEU A 65 13.42 -8.57 1.36
N GLU A 66 14.67 -8.18 1.62
CA GLU A 66 15.83 -8.82 1.00
C GLU A 66 15.94 -10.29 1.38
N GLU A 67 15.75 -10.64 2.65
CA GLU A 67 15.74 -12.03 3.14
C GLU A 67 14.65 -12.86 2.44
N LYS A 68 13.44 -12.31 2.33
CA LYS A 68 12.33 -13.00 1.68
C LYS A 68 12.56 -13.18 0.19
N LEU A 69 13.12 -12.20 -0.51
CA LEU A 69 13.46 -12.33 -1.93
C LEU A 69 14.56 -13.37 -2.17
N LYS A 70 15.57 -13.45 -1.30
CA LYS A 70 16.58 -14.53 -1.35
C LYS A 70 15.95 -15.91 -1.15
N ASP A 71 15.06 -16.05 -0.17
CA ASP A 71 14.33 -17.31 0.06
C ASP A 71 13.51 -17.70 -1.17
N MET A 72 12.75 -16.78 -1.75
CA MET A 72 11.94 -17.03 -2.94
C MET A 72 12.80 -17.35 -4.18
N GLN A 73 14.00 -16.79 -4.30
CA GLN A 73 14.93 -17.13 -5.38
C GLN A 73 15.48 -18.56 -5.24
N ALA A 74 15.71 -19.00 -4.01
CA ALA A 74 16.22 -20.35 -3.74
C ALA A 74 15.13 -21.43 -3.77
N ASN A 75 13.94 -21.13 -3.24
CA ASN A 75 12.90 -22.10 -2.93
C ASN A 75 11.58 -21.87 -3.71
N GLY A 76 11.43 -20.71 -4.40
CA GLY A 76 10.23 -20.34 -5.17
C GLY A 76 8.99 -20.12 -4.30
N PRO A 77 7.86 -19.78 -4.91
CA PRO A 77 7.72 -19.35 -6.29
C PRO A 77 8.30 -17.94 -6.53
N ALA A 78 8.70 -17.64 -7.79
CA ALA A 78 9.08 -16.27 -8.16
C ALA A 78 7.87 -15.33 -8.04
N PRO A 79 8.03 -14.11 -7.50
CA PRO A 79 6.94 -13.16 -7.45
C PRO A 79 6.69 -12.52 -8.82
N ASP A 80 5.41 -12.37 -9.19
CA ASP A 80 5.03 -11.53 -10.33
C ASP A 80 4.97 -10.05 -9.93
N VAL A 81 4.72 -9.81 -8.64
CA VAL A 81 4.54 -8.45 -8.09
C VAL A 81 4.92 -8.36 -6.62
N LEU A 82 5.51 -7.22 -6.25
CA LEU A 82 5.70 -6.78 -4.86
C LEU A 82 4.62 -5.72 -4.58
N THR A 83 3.72 -5.99 -3.62
CA THR A 83 2.53 -5.16 -3.42
C THR A 83 2.53 -4.51 -2.05
N PHE A 84 2.59 -3.19 -2.02
CA PHE A 84 2.36 -2.42 -0.80
C PHE A 84 0.87 -2.43 -0.46
N ALA A 85 0.53 -3.16 0.58
CA ALA A 85 -0.82 -3.33 1.12
C ALA A 85 -0.73 -3.83 2.57
N GLY A 86 -1.85 -3.99 3.25
CA GLY A 86 -1.90 -4.58 4.59
C GLY A 86 -2.79 -3.80 5.54
N ASN A 87 -2.28 -3.46 6.73
CA ASN A 87 -3.08 -3.00 7.86
C ASN A 87 -3.39 -1.50 7.84
N GLY A 88 -3.67 -0.93 6.67
CA GLY A 88 -4.08 0.47 6.51
C GLY A 88 -3.49 1.15 5.28
N GLU A 89 -3.05 2.42 5.41
CA GLU A 89 -2.58 3.25 4.29
C GLU A 89 -1.05 3.28 4.21
N PRO A 90 -0.42 2.65 3.21
CA PRO A 90 1.05 2.57 3.11
C PRO A 90 1.72 3.94 2.93
N THR A 91 1.08 4.89 2.23
CA THR A 91 1.64 6.23 2.01
C THR A 91 1.63 7.12 3.25
N ALA A 92 1.02 6.65 4.35
CA ALA A 92 1.10 7.30 5.66
C ALA A 92 2.46 7.09 6.34
N HIS A 93 3.23 6.09 5.93
CA HIS A 93 4.53 5.79 6.52
C HIS A 93 5.53 6.94 6.27
N PRO A 94 6.24 7.45 7.31
CA PRO A 94 7.11 8.62 7.18
C PRO A 94 8.27 8.43 6.19
N HIS A 95 8.75 7.20 6.02
CA HIS A 95 9.81 6.83 5.08
C HIS A 95 9.30 6.10 3.84
N PHE A 96 8.02 6.30 3.47
CA PHE A 96 7.43 5.64 2.29
C PHE A 96 8.26 5.85 1.00
N PRO A 97 8.72 7.08 0.66
CA PRO A 97 9.48 7.30 -0.56
C PRO A 97 10.81 6.53 -0.60
N GLU A 98 11.55 6.52 0.50
CA GLU A 98 12.83 5.82 0.61
C GLU A 98 12.66 4.30 0.58
N ILE A 99 11.56 3.79 1.16
CA ILE A 99 11.22 2.36 1.10
C ILE A 99 10.85 1.94 -0.32
N ILE A 100 10.18 2.80 -1.09
CA ILE A 100 9.94 2.55 -2.53
C ILE A 100 11.28 2.42 -3.27
N ASP A 101 12.23 3.33 -3.05
CA ASP A 101 13.54 3.27 -3.71
C ASP A 101 14.31 2.00 -3.34
N ASP A 102 14.32 1.60 -2.06
CA ASP A 102 14.91 0.34 -1.60
C ASP A 102 14.24 -0.87 -2.25
N THR A 103 12.91 -0.86 -2.35
CA THR A 103 12.14 -1.95 -2.95
C THR A 103 12.42 -2.11 -4.44
N LEU A 104 12.50 -1.01 -5.18
CA LEU A 104 12.86 -1.02 -6.60
C LEU A 104 14.28 -1.58 -6.80
N ALA A 105 15.25 -1.15 -5.99
CA ALA A 105 16.61 -1.67 -6.06
C ALA A 105 16.70 -3.17 -5.74
N LEU A 106 15.97 -3.65 -4.73
CA LEU A 106 15.93 -5.07 -4.38
C LEU A 106 15.20 -5.90 -5.44
N ARG A 107 14.07 -5.40 -5.98
CA ARG A 107 13.36 -6.01 -7.10
C ARG A 107 14.30 -6.20 -8.30
N ASP A 108 15.01 -5.15 -8.72
CA ASP A 108 15.91 -5.18 -9.86
C ASP A 108 17.07 -6.18 -9.66
N LYS A 109 17.54 -6.31 -8.41
CA LYS A 109 18.60 -7.26 -8.04
C LYS A 109 18.14 -8.72 -8.09
N TYR A 110 16.96 -9.04 -7.59
CA TYR A 110 16.52 -10.43 -7.38
C TYR A 110 15.50 -10.91 -8.42
N PHE A 111 14.55 -10.06 -8.81
CA PHE A 111 13.44 -10.40 -9.71
C PHE A 111 13.11 -9.22 -10.65
N PRO A 112 13.99 -8.89 -11.61
CA PRO A 112 13.86 -7.68 -12.45
C PRO A 112 12.61 -7.65 -13.33
N LYS A 113 11.91 -8.78 -13.47
CA LYS A 113 10.64 -8.85 -14.23
C LYS A 113 9.41 -8.64 -13.32
N ALA A 114 9.56 -8.73 -12.01
CA ALA A 114 8.47 -8.50 -11.08
C ALA A 114 8.07 -7.02 -11.09
N LYS A 115 6.78 -6.75 -10.95
CA LYS A 115 6.25 -5.39 -10.85
C LYS A 115 6.24 -4.92 -9.39
N VAL A 116 6.21 -3.60 -9.20
CA VAL A 116 5.95 -2.99 -7.90
C VAL A 116 4.59 -2.30 -7.95
N SER A 117 3.72 -2.64 -7.01
CA SER A 117 2.36 -2.12 -6.91
C SER A 117 2.12 -1.46 -5.57
N VAL A 118 1.39 -0.36 -5.54
CA VAL A 118 0.92 0.29 -4.31
C VAL A 118 -0.59 0.40 -4.35
N LEU A 119 -1.26 -0.11 -3.30
CA LEU A 119 -2.69 0.09 -3.06
C LEU A 119 -2.84 1.25 -2.08
N SER A 120 -3.29 2.41 -2.54
CA SER A 120 -3.44 3.61 -1.72
C SER A 120 -4.88 4.10 -1.73
N ASN A 121 -5.36 4.58 -0.58
CA ASN A 121 -6.64 5.29 -0.47
C ASN A 121 -6.56 6.75 -0.95
N SER A 122 -5.44 7.15 -1.53
CA SER A 122 -5.22 8.44 -2.16
C SER A 122 -5.12 9.65 -1.22
N THR A 123 -5.21 9.47 0.11
CA THR A 123 -5.24 10.60 1.06
C THR A 123 -3.98 11.47 1.00
N PHE A 124 -2.81 10.87 0.76
CA PHE A 124 -1.52 11.56 0.86
C PHE A 124 -0.82 11.80 -0.49
N ILE A 125 -1.53 11.66 -1.61
CA ILE A 125 -0.96 11.87 -2.96
C ILE A 125 -0.62 13.34 -3.25
N ASP A 126 -1.08 14.28 -2.43
CA ASP A 126 -0.73 15.70 -2.50
C ASP A 126 0.65 16.02 -1.91
N ARG A 127 1.25 15.09 -1.14
CA ARG A 127 2.61 15.24 -0.63
C ARG A 127 3.61 15.03 -1.77
N PRO A 128 4.50 16.00 -2.09
CA PRO A 128 5.39 15.89 -3.26
C PRO A 128 6.23 14.61 -3.27
N ALA A 129 6.84 14.24 -2.15
CA ALA A 129 7.67 13.04 -2.05
C ALA A 129 6.88 11.74 -2.27
N VAL A 130 5.60 11.68 -1.81
CA VAL A 130 4.71 10.54 -2.06
C VAL A 130 4.32 10.48 -3.53
N PHE A 131 3.94 11.63 -4.11
CA PHE A 131 3.61 11.74 -5.53
C PHE A 131 4.77 11.25 -6.42
N ASP A 132 5.99 11.72 -6.14
CA ASP A 132 7.19 11.34 -6.89
C ASP A 132 7.49 9.84 -6.74
N ALA A 133 7.35 9.27 -5.54
CA ALA A 133 7.52 7.85 -5.30
C ALA A 133 6.50 6.99 -6.06
N LEU A 134 5.22 7.41 -6.08
CA LEU A 134 4.16 6.71 -6.81
C LEU A 134 4.33 6.80 -8.34
N ASN A 135 5.05 7.79 -8.86
CA ASN A 135 5.39 7.86 -10.28
C ASN A 135 6.55 6.93 -10.70
N LYS A 136 7.31 6.38 -9.75
CA LYS A 136 8.42 5.45 -10.05
C LYS A 136 7.99 3.99 -10.21
N ILE A 137 6.81 3.62 -9.71
CA ILE A 137 6.35 2.22 -9.63
C ILE A 137 5.53 1.81 -10.84
N ASP A 138 5.37 0.49 -11.05
CA ASP A 138 4.68 -0.07 -12.21
C ASP A 138 3.15 0.07 -12.11
N ASN A 139 2.57 -0.14 -10.93
CA ASN A 139 1.13 -0.11 -10.72
C ASN A 139 0.79 0.81 -9.54
N ASN A 140 0.58 2.09 -9.84
CA ASN A 140 0.05 3.07 -8.90
C ASN A 140 -1.47 2.93 -8.85
N ILE A 141 -1.99 2.16 -7.86
CA ILE A 141 -3.42 1.84 -7.74
C ILE A 141 -4.04 2.76 -6.69
N LEU A 142 -4.82 3.71 -7.16
CA LEU A 142 -5.44 4.77 -6.37
C LEU A 142 -6.94 4.51 -6.20
N LYS A 143 -7.37 4.46 -4.96
CA LYS A 143 -8.78 4.26 -4.61
C LYS A 143 -9.60 5.53 -4.86
N LEU A 144 -10.73 5.34 -5.56
CA LEU A 144 -11.78 6.34 -5.73
C LEU A 144 -13.12 5.62 -5.90
N ASP A 145 -13.84 5.38 -4.82
CA ASP A 145 -15.07 4.57 -4.86
C ASP A 145 -16.26 5.36 -5.39
N THR A 146 -16.28 6.67 -5.19
CA THR A 146 -17.31 7.57 -5.71
C THR A 146 -16.77 8.99 -5.81
N VAL A 147 -17.49 9.83 -6.58
CA VAL A 147 -17.22 11.28 -6.68
C VAL A 147 -18.14 12.12 -5.79
N ASP A 148 -19.09 11.49 -5.12
CA ASP A 148 -20.01 12.12 -4.18
C ASP A 148 -19.39 12.22 -2.79
N GLU A 149 -19.16 13.45 -2.29
CA GLU A 149 -18.50 13.69 -1.00
C GLU A 149 -19.31 13.15 0.19
N GLU A 150 -20.66 13.23 0.16
CA GLU A 150 -21.48 12.67 1.23
C GLU A 150 -21.36 11.14 1.27
N TYR A 151 -21.37 10.52 0.09
CA TYR A 151 -21.27 9.07 -0.02
C TYR A 151 -19.90 8.54 0.41
N ILE A 152 -18.80 9.26 0.10
CA ILE A 152 -17.45 8.93 0.61
C ILE A 152 -17.42 8.92 2.14
N HIS A 153 -18.03 9.91 2.79
CA HIS A 153 -18.09 9.96 4.25
C HIS A 153 -18.89 8.82 4.87
N ARG A 154 -19.86 8.27 4.15
CA ARG A 154 -20.65 7.11 4.60
C ARG A 154 -19.93 5.78 4.34
N LEU A 155 -19.27 5.64 3.19
CA LEU A 155 -18.64 4.42 2.72
C LEU A 155 -17.20 4.27 3.25
N ASP A 156 -16.39 5.28 3.05
CA ASP A 156 -14.94 5.26 3.31
C ASP A 156 -14.53 5.88 4.63
N ARG A 157 -15.39 6.75 5.19
CA ARG A 157 -15.22 7.35 6.52
C ARG A 157 -13.82 7.92 6.74
N PRO A 158 -13.40 8.93 5.94
CA PRO A 158 -12.09 9.55 6.10
C PRO A 158 -11.92 10.16 7.50
N ASN A 159 -10.77 9.88 8.12
CA ASN A 159 -10.39 10.42 9.42
C ASN A 159 -9.74 11.78 9.25
N GLY A 160 -10.54 12.82 9.08
CA GLY A 160 -10.06 14.19 8.90
C GLY A 160 -10.66 14.88 7.68
N LYS A 161 -10.02 15.98 7.26
CA LYS A 161 -10.47 16.75 6.10
C LYS A 161 -10.14 15.97 4.81
N TYR A 162 -11.15 15.64 4.04
CA TYR A 162 -11.03 14.99 2.74
C TYR A 162 -11.89 15.75 1.72
N SER A 163 -11.38 15.95 0.52
CA SER A 163 -12.12 16.54 -0.59
C SER A 163 -11.89 15.74 -1.86
N VAL A 164 -12.94 15.08 -2.32
CA VAL A 164 -12.95 14.30 -3.57
C VAL A 164 -12.44 15.13 -4.74
N LYS A 165 -12.89 16.38 -4.86
CA LYS A 165 -12.47 17.28 -5.93
C LYS A 165 -10.95 17.47 -5.95
N LYS A 166 -10.33 17.75 -4.79
CA LYS A 166 -8.87 17.92 -4.70
C LYS A 166 -8.11 16.63 -5.06
N ILE A 167 -8.62 15.48 -4.62
CA ILE A 167 -8.02 14.19 -4.94
C ILE A 167 -8.08 13.91 -6.45
N ILE A 168 -9.22 14.15 -7.09
CA ILE A 168 -9.37 13.99 -8.54
C ILE A 168 -8.42 14.93 -9.31
N GLU A 169 -8.31 16.21 -8.91
CA GLU A 169 -7.36 17.13 -9.55
C GLU A 169 -5.92 16.63 -9.40
N LYS A 170 -5.56 16.10 -8.22
CA LYS A 170 -4.21 15.52 -8.02
C LYS A 170 -3.99 14.23 -8.81
N MET A 171 -5.01 13.37 -8.93
CA MET A 171 -4.95 12.17 -9.77
C MET A 171 -4.68 12.51 -11.25
N LYS A 172 -5.23 13.60 -11.78
CA LYS A 172 -4.97 14.05 -13.16
C LYS A 172 -3.50 14.41 -13.41
N GLU A 173 -2.78 14.87 -12.38
CA GLU A 173 -1.35 15.20 -12.50
C GLU A 173 -0.48 13.99 -12.79
N PHE A 174 -0.93 12.76 -12.49
CA PHE A 174 -0.25 11.52 -12.87
C PHE A 174 -0.29 11.26 -14.39
N LYS A 175 -1.09 12.01 -15.18
CA LYS A 175 -1.15 11.95 -16.66
C LYS A 175 -1.39 10.54 -17.19
N GLY A 176 -2.18 9.75 -16.50
CA GLY A 176 -2.47 8.36 -16.86
C GLY A 176 -1.53 7.32 -16.21
N ASN A 177 -0.51 7.73 -15.48
CA ASN A 177 0.36 6.82 -14.71
C ASN A 177 -0.28 6.44 -13.36
N CYS A 178 -1.55 6.09 -13.38
CA CYS A 178 -2.26 5.52 -12.25
C CYS A 178 -3.44 4.66 -12.70
N ILE A 179 -3.84 3.75 -11.85
CA ILE A 179 -5.00 2.87 -12.03
C ILE A 179 -6.03 3.29 -10.98
N ILE A 180 -7.23 3.64 -11.42
CA ILE A 180 -8.32 3.94 -10.49
C ILE A 180 -8.97 2.62 -10.07
N GLN A 181 -9.03 2.40 -8.77
CA GLN A 181 -9.74 1.27 -8.17
C GLN A 181 -11.01 1.76 -7.48
N THR A 182 -12.13 1.19 -7.85
CA THR A 182 -13.45 1.38 -7.20
C THR A 182 -13.94 0.08 -6.61
N MET A 183 -14.78 0.17 -5.58
CA MET A 183 -15.50 -0.97 -5.00
C MET A 183 -16.89 -1.08 -5.61
#